data_046f5f576fca724e64f1bd6c60c587bc
#
_entry.id   046f5f576fca724e64f1bd6c60c587bc
#
_cell.length_a   1.000
_cell.length_b   1.000
_cell.length_c   1.000
_cell.angle_alpha   90.00
_cell.angle_beta   90.00
_cell.angle_gamma   90.00
#
_symmetry.space_group_name_H-M   'P 1'
#
loop_
_entity.id
_entity.type
_entity.pdbx_description
1 polymer ?
#
loop_
_entity_poly.entity_id
_entity_poly.type
_entity_poly.pdbx_seq_one_letter_code
_entity_poly.pdbx_strand_id
1 'polypeptide(L)'
;MTVHFANREPYSRWRPDVLADYCQFGLVPATTGEGLELGCPPVLEASAYMGSWRNNPYGWLGNIVCPTTVLRARNAERQGSMDFSISPTAPDLAAHIPDATDIHWNKVSHFIPMEEPERLAALIQTLVNQDS
;
A
#
# COMPACT_ATOMS: atom_id res chain seq x y z
N MET A 1 4.48 22.24 -1.52
CA MET A 1 3.69 21.04 -1.22
C MET A 1 4.50 19.99 -0.47
N THR A 2 5.66 19.58 -0.95
CA THR A 2 6.54 18.57 -0.31
C THR A 2 6.85 18.87 1.16
N VAL A 3 7.24 20.11 1.51
CA VAL A 3 7.52 20.51 2.92
C VAL A 3 6.29 20.35 3.83
N HIS A 4 5.09 20.56 3.29
CA HIS A 4 3.86 20.42 4.07
C HIS A 4 3.57 18.94 4.39
N PHE A 5 3.80 18.04 3.45
CA PHE A 5 3.60 16.60 3.65
C PHE A 5 4.71 15.95 4.48
N ALA A 6 5.97 16.38 4.31
CA ALA A 6 7.11 15.80 5.01
C ALA A 6 7.00 15.84 6.55
N ASN A 7 6.17 16.74 7.09
CA ASN A 7 5.94 16.87 8.53
C ASN A 7 4.62 16.25 9.02
N ARG A 8 3.93 15.47 8.17
CA ARG A 8 2.62 14.87 8.50
C ARG A 8 2.66 13.35 8.32
N GLU A 9 2.12 12.63 9.28
CA GLU A 9 1.86 11.20 9.11
C GLU A 9 0.78 10.98 8.02
N PRO A 10 0.93 9.97 7.16
CA PRO A 10 2.01 8.96 7.13
C PRO A 10 3.24 9.38 6.31
N TYR A 11 3.21 10.51 5.64
CA TYR A 11 4.22 10.98 4.66
C TYR A 11 5.60 11.27 5.28
N SER A 12 5.64 11.62 6.57
CA SER A 12 6.88 11.87 7.30
C SER A 12 7.80 10.64 7.41
N ARG A 13 7.25 9.45 7.15
CA ARG A 13 7.96 8.17 7.15
C ARG A 13 8.47 7.76 5.77
N TRP A 14 7.95 8.39 4.72
CA TRP A 14 8.31 8.06 3.35
C TRP A 14 9.72 8.53 3.02
N ARG A 15 10.37 7.84 2.14
CA ARG A 15 11.63 8.33 1.58
C ARG A 15 11.43 9.69 0.92
N PRO A 16 12.39 10.63 1.12
CA PRO A 16 12.24 12.00 0.58
C PRO A 16 12.09 12.06 -0.95
N ASP A 17 12.79 11.20 -1.68
CA ASP A 17 12.70 11.10 -3.14
C ASP A 17 11.33 10.58 -3.58
N VAL A 18 10.81 9.53 -2.95
CA VAL A 18 9.46 9.00 -3.21
C VAL A 18 8.38 10.03 -2.89
N LEU A 19 8.54 10.78 -1.80
CA LEU A 19 7.61 11.87 -1.48
C LEU A 19 7.68 13.01 -2.51
N ALA A 20 8.87 13.32 -3.02
CA ALA A 20 9.03 14.31 -4.07
C ALA A 20 8.30 13.90 -5.36
N ASP A 21 8.47 12.65 -5.79
CA ASP A 21 7.78 12.08 -6.96
C ASP A 21 6.26 12.07 -6.77
N TYR A 22 5.78 11.64 -5.60
CA TYR A 22 4.35 11.69 -5.27
C TYR A 22 3.79 13.12 -5.39
N CYS A 23 4.50 14.12 -4.87
CA CYS A 23 4.07 15.51 -4.95
C CYS A 23 4.16 16.08 -6.37
N GLN A 24 5.09 15.60 -7.18
CA GLN A 24 5.28 16.06 -8.56
C GLN A 24 4.26 15.44 -9.51
N PHE A 25 3.99 14.15 -9.39
CA PHE A 25 3.19 13.38 -10.35
C PHE A 25 1.77 13.09 -9.86
N GLY A 26 1.47 13.32 -8.59
CA GLY A 26 0.12 13.18 -8.04
C GLY A 26 -0.87 14.28 -8.47
N LEU A 27 -0.36 15.33 -9.14
CA LEU A 27 -1.16 16.43 -9.67
C LEU A 27 -1.10 16.46 -11.19
N VAL A 28 -2.21 16.81 -11.80
CA VAL A 28 -2.34 17.00 -13.25
C VAL A 28 -2.84 18.41 -13.56
N PRO A 29 -2.64 18.94 -14.77
CA PRO A 29 -3.26 20.20 -15.17
C PRO A 29 -4.78 20.16 -14.97
N ALA A 30 -5.34 21.20 -14.39
CA ALA A 30 -6.78 21.30 -14.17
C ALA A 30 -7.54 21.23 -15.50
N THR A 31 -8.62 20.46 -15.53
CA THR A 31 -9.48 20.31 -16.71
C THR A 31 -10.29 21.56 -17.01
N THR A 32 -10.55 22.38 -15.98
CA THR A 32 -11.28 23.64 -16.08
C THR A 32 -10.48 24.75 -15.39
N GLY A 33 -9.96 25.72 -16.17
CA GLY A 33 -9.25 26.88 -15.65
C GLY A 33 -7.73 26.71 -15.57
N GLU A 34 -7.10 27.58 -14.81
CA GLU A 34 -5.65 27.55 -14.53
C GLU A 34 -5.36 26.77 -13.24
N GLY A 35 -4.23 26.10 -13.19
CA GLY A 35 -3.75 25.41 -11.99
C GLY A 35 -3.62 23.90 -12.13
N LEU A 36 -3.59 23.23 -10.99
CA LEU A 36 -3.44 21.78 -10.89
C LEU A 36 -4.59 21.19 -10.06
N GLU A 37 -4.96 19.98 -10.42
CA GLU A 37 -5.94 19.17 -9.67
C GLU A 37 -5.34 17.80 -9.32
N LEU A 38 -5.97 17.06 -8.41
CA LEU A 38 -5.54 15.71 -8.06
C LEU A 38 -5.72 14.78 -9.27
N GLY A 39 -4.67 14.02 -9.61
CA GLY A 39 -4.72 13.03 -10.68
C GLY A 39 -5.76 11.92 -10.44
N CYS A 40 -6.04 11.60 -9.16
CA CYS A 40 -7.18 10.79 -8.77
C CYS A 40 -8.28 11.68 -8.17
N PRO A 41 -9.43 11.86 -8.83
CA PRO A 41 -10.53 12.61 -8.28
C PRO A 41 -11.01 12.03 -6.94
N PRO A 42 -11.26 12.83 -5.90
CA PRO A 42 -11.65 12.34 -4.57
C PRO A 42 -12.89 11.43 -4.56
N VAL A 43 -13.82 11.62 -5.50
CA VAL A 43 -15.02 10.78 -5.62
C VAL A 43 -14.66 9.36 -6.09
N LEU A 44 -13.65 9.20 -6.94
CA LEU A 44 -13.19 7.88 -7.39
C LEU A 44 -12.42 7.17 -6.29
N GLU A 45 -11.57 7.88 -5.56
CA GLU A 45 -10.88 7.34 -4.40
C GLU A 45 -11.88 6.86 -3.33
N ALA A 46 -12.86 7.69 -2.97
CA ALA A 46 -13.92 7.30 -2.04
C ALA A 46 -14.71 6.08 -2.52
N SER A 47 -14.97 5.98 -3.82
CA SER A 47 -15.67 4.82 -4.42
C SER A 47 -14.87 3.53 -4.30
N ALA A 48 -13.54 3.58 -4.42
CA ALA A 48 -12.66 2.43 -4.23
C ALA A 48 -12.73 1.90 -2.79
N TYR A 49 -12.72 2.79 -1.80
CA TYR A 49 -12.89 2.39 -0.39
C TYR A 49 -14.28 1.78 -0.15
N MET A 50 -15.33 2.36 -0.68
CA MET A 50 -16.69 1.83 -0.54
C MET A 50 -16.87 0.47 -1.22
N GLY A 51 -16.20 0.26 -2.37
CA GLY A 51 -16.24 -1.00 -3.12
C GLY A 51 -15.62 -2.16 -2.35
N SER A 52 -14.56 -1.94 -1.61
CA SER A 52 -13.86 -2.97 -0.83
C SER A 52 -14.69 -3.58 0.30
N TRP A 53 -15.71 -2.89 0.79
CA TRP A 53 -16.59 -3.37 1.87
C TRP A 53 -17.64 -4.37 1.41
N ARG A 54 -17.93 -4.42 0.10
CA ARG A 54 -19.01 -5.26 -0.46
C ARG A 54 -18.54 -6.63 -0.93
N ASN A 55 -17.26 -6.78 -1.22
CA ASN A 55 -16.70 -8.00 -1.78
C ASN A 55 -15.73 -8.64 -0.79
N ASN A 56 -16.17 -9.70 -0.12
CA ASN A 56 -15.30 -10.52 0.70
C ASN A 56 -14.62 -11.58 -0.18
N PRO A 57 -13.30 -11.48 -0.45
CA PRO A 57 -12.57 -12.40 -1.32
C PRO A 57 -12.24 -13.75 -0.67
N TYR A 58 -12.44 -13.91 0.63
CA TYR A 58 -11.99 -15.10 1.37
C TYR A 58 -12.52 -16.41 0.82
N GLY A 59 -13.73 -16.44 0.28
CA GLY A 59 -14.28 -17.64 -0.37
C GLY A 59 -13.56 -18.06 -1.66
N TRP A 60 -12.69 -17.20 -2.22
CA TRP A 60 -11.99 -17.44 -3.47
C TRP A 60 -10.49 -17.67 -3.30
N LEU A 61 -9.93 -17.38 -2.12
CA LEU A 61 -8.49 -17.48 -1.86
C LEU A 61 -7.94 -18.89 -2.06
N GLY A 62 -8.73 -19.91 -1.76
CA GLY A 62 -8.39 -21.32 -2.01
C GLY A 62 -8.24 -21.69 -3.50
N ASN A 63 -8.67 -20.83 -4.42
CA ASN A 63 -8.51 -21.04 -5.87
C ASN A 63 -7.23 -20.45 -6.43
N ILE A 64 -6.42 -19.78 -5.62
CA ILE A 64 -5.11 -19.27 -6.04
C ILE A 64 -4.15 -20.45 -6.12
N VAL A 65 -3.70 -20.77 -7.35
CA VAL A 65 -2.85 -21.94 -7.62
C VAL A 65 -1.38 -21.59 -7.90
N CYS A 66 -1.05 -20.31 -7.91
CA CYS A 66 0.34 -19.86 -8.08
C CYS A 66 1.02 -19.68 -6.73
N PRO A 67 2.35 -19.85 -6.65
CA PRO A 67 3.12 -19.45 -5.47
C PRO A 67 2.82 -18.01 -5.10
N THR A 68 2.49 -17.76 -3.84
CA THR A 68 2.02 -16.45 -3.37
C THR A 68 2.81 -16.01 -2.16
N THR A 69 3.28 -14.77 -2.16
CA THR A 69 3.89 -14.15 -0.99
C THR A 69 3.01 -13.02 -0.47
N VAL A 70 2.55 -13.15 0.76
CA VAL A 70 1.81 -12.13 1.48
C VAL A 70 2.80 -11.30 2.30
N LEU A 71 3.10 -10.09 1.85
CA LEU A 71 3.93 -9.16 2.62
C LEU A 71 3.06 -8.24 3.46
N ARG A 72 3.25 -8.31 4.78
CA ARG A 72 2.49 -7.50 5.73
C ARG A 72 3.37 -6.50 6.47
N ALA A 73 2.84 -5.29 6.64
CA ALA A 73 3.40 -4.27 7.52
C ALA A 73 3.06 -4.55 9.00
N ARG A 74 3.51 -3.67 9.89
CA ARG A 74 3.28 -3.81 11.33
C ARG A 74 1.80 -3.99 11.66
N ASN A 75 1.53 -4.89 12.59
CA ASN A 75 0.25 -5.04 13.23
C ASN A 75 0.29 -4.32 14.58
N ALA A 76 -0.70 -3.49 14.87
CA ALA A 76 -0.94 -2.91 16.17
C ALA A 76 -2.45 -2.69 16.33
N GLU A 77 -2.90 -2.49 17.55
CA GLU A 77 -4.27 -2.02 17.76
C GLU A 77 -4.42 -0.63 17.15
N ARG A 78 -5.46 -0.46 16.32
CA ARG A 78 -5.75 0.82 15.68
C ARG A 78 -6.09 1.86 16.74
N GLN A 79 -5.31 2.91 16.78
CA GLN A 79 -5.61 4.09 17.59
C GLN A 79 -6.47 5.06 16.77
N GLY A 80 -7.75 4.76 16.65
CA GLY A 80 -8.71 5.55 15.87
C GLY A 80 -9.00 5.00 14.47
N SER A 81 -10.04 5.54 13.84
CA SER A 81 -10.58 5.03 12.56
C SER A 81 -9.71 5.32 11.34
N MET A 82 -8.72 6.21 11.44
CA MET A 82 -7.91 6.72 10.32
C MET A 82 -6.41 6.49 10.52
N ASP A 83 -6.02 5.46 11.28
CA ASP A 83 -4.61 5.08 11.41
C ASP A 83 -4.15 4.25 10.20
N PHE A 84 -3.59 4.92 9.21
CA PHE A 84 -3.01 4.30 8.00
C PHE A 84 -1.59 3.74 8.24
N SER A 85 -1.03 3.84 9.43
CA SER A 85 0.29 3.29 9.74
C SER A 85 0.27 1.78 9.99
N ILE A 86 -0.92 1.20 10.12
CA ILE A 86 -1.14 -0.22 10.45
C ILE A 86 -1.55 -0.97 9.20
N SER A 87 -1.03 -2.19 9.04
CA SER A 87 -1.45 -3.06 7.95
C SER A 87 -2.95 -3.36 8.03
N PRO A 88 -3.72 -3.15 6.95
CA PRO A 88 -5.10 -3.61 6.88
C PRO A 88 -5.20 -5.12 6.62
N THR A 89 -4.08 -5.78 6.28
CA THR A 89 -4.04 -7.20 5.92
C THR A 89 -4.21 -8.07 7.15
N ALA A 90 -5.14 -9.00 7.08
CA ALA A 90 -5.37 -9.95 8.16
C ALA A 90 -4.13 -10.82 8.43
N PRO A 91 -3.77 -11.07 9.69
CA PRO A 91 -2.59 -11.85 10.03
C PRO A 91 -2.59 -13.29 9.52
N ASP A 92 -3.77 -13.84 9.27
CA ASP A 92 -4.01 -15.20 8.82
C ASP A 92 -4.27 -15.32 7.32
N LEU A 93 -4.18 -14.23 6.54
CA LEU A 93 -4.51 -14.23 5.12
C LEU A 93 -3.78 -15.32 4.34
N ALA A 94 -2.48 -15.50 4.57
CA ALA A 94 -1.69 -16.53 3.89
C ALA A 94 -2.18 -17.95 4.18
N ALA A 95 -2.79 -18.21 5.34
CA ALA A 95 -3.31 -19.52 5.69
C ALA A 95 -4.54 -19.94 4.85
N HIS A 96 -5.17 -19.02 4.15
CA HIS A 96 -6.30 -19.26 3.27
C HIS A 96 -5.89 -19.51 1.80
N ILE A 97 -4.60 -19.43 1.48
CA ILE A 97 -4.05 -19.61 0.13
C ILE A 97 -3.18 -20.87 0.14
N PRO A 98 -3.42 -21.86 -0.75
CA PRO A 98 -2.78 -23.18 -0.69
C PRO A 98 -1.25 -23.16 -0.71
N ASP A 99 -0.66 -22.30 -1.54
CA ASP A 99 0.80 -22.17 -1.67
C ASP A 99 1.21 -20.71 -1.35
N ALA A 100 1.09 -20.35 -0.06
CA ALA A 100 1.42 -19.00 0.37
C ALA A 100 2.46 -18.95 1.48
N THR A 101 3.34 -17.97 1.38
CA THR A 101 4.30 -17.58 2.40
C THR A 101 3.92 -16.23 3.00
N ASP A 102 3.92 -16.13 4.34
CA ASP A 102 3.69 -14.88 5.05
C ASP A 102 5.00 -14.22 5.46
N ILE A 103 5.22 -12.98 5.04
CA ILE A 103 6.35 -12.16 5.44
C ILE A 103 5.84 -10.94 6.21
N HIS A 104 6.33 -10.76 7.43
CA HIS A 104 5.91 -9.68 8.31
C HIS A 104 7.04 -8.69 8.59
N TRP A 105 6.91 -7.45 8.10
CA TRP A 105 7.82 -6.35 8.38
C TRP A 105 7.26 -5.44 9.48
N ASN A 106 7.49 -5.82 10.73
CA ASN A 106 6.87 -5.21 11.91
C ASN A 106 7.31 -3.77 12.24
N LYS A 107 8.32 -3.24 11.56
CA LYS A 107 8.82 -1.86 11.74
C LYS A 107 8.37 -0.88 10.67
N VAL A 108 7.72 -1.38 9.61
CA VAL A 108 7.28 -0.60 8.46
C VAL A 108 5.78 -0.35 8.56
N SER A 109 5.31 0.81 8.12
CA SER A 109 3.88 1.10 8.04
C SER A 109 3.25 0.42 6.82
N HIS A 110 1.93 0.60 6.65
CA HIS A 110 1.21 0.13 5.46
C HIS A 110 1.82 0.60 4.13
N PHE A 111 2.56 1.68 4.14
CA PHE A 111 3.19 2.27 2.96
C PHE A 111 4.57 1.67 2.66
N ILE A 112 4.68 0.35 2.69
CA ILE A 112 5.93 -0.40 2.47
C ILE A 112 6.73 0.09 1.25
N PRO A 113 6.12 0.26 0.04
CA PRO A 113 6.86 0.72 -1.13
C PRO A 113 7.44 2.13 -1.01
N MET A 114 6.82 2.96 -0.17
CA MET A 114 7.22 4.35 0.02
C MET A 114 8.29 4.50 1.11
N GLU A 115 8.31 3.59 2.09
CA GLU A 115 9.28 3.61 3.18
C GLU A 115 10.54 2.81 2.87
N GLU A 116 10.39 1.65 2.20
CA GLU A 116 11.46 0.65 2.00
C GLU A 116 11.52 0.15 0.54
N PRO A 117 11.60 1.03 -0.47
CA PRO A 117 11.51 0.64 -1.88
C PRO A 117 12.62 -0.33 -2.31
N GLU A 118 13.88 -0.13 -1.88
CA GLU A 118 14.98 -1.02 -2.25
C GLU A 118 14.84 -2.41 -1.61
N ARG A 119 14.42 -2.44 -0.35
CA ARG A 119 14.18 -3.69 0.35
C ARG A 119 13.05 -4.49 -0.28
N LEU A 120 11.99 -3.80 -0.73
CA LEU A 120 10.90 -4.42 -1.45
C LEU A 120 11.36 -4.93 -2.82
N ALA A 121 12.12 -4.14 -3.57
CA ALA A 121 12.68 -4.54 -4.86
C ALA A 121 13.58 -5.78 -4.74
N ALA A 122 14.45 -5.82 -3.72
CA ALA A 122 15.30 -6.97 -3.46
C ALA A 122 14.50 -8.24 -3.12
N LEU A 123 13.42 -8.10 -2.35
CA LEU A 123 12.51 -9.21 -2.06
C LEU A 123 11.87 -9.74 -3.35
N ILE A 124 11.32 -8.85 -4.18
CA ILE A 124 10.68 -9.22 -5.46
C ILE A 124 11.69 -9.95 -6.36
N GLN A 125 12.91 -9.43 -6.50
CA GLN A 125 13.96 -10.08 -7.29
C GLN A 125 14.30 -11.47 -6.76
N THR A 126 14.35 -11.64 -5.44
CA THR A 126 14.62 -12.95 -4.82
C THR A 126 13.52 -13.96 -5.15
N LEU A 127 12.25 -13.53 -5.04
CA LEU A 127 11.10 -14.40 -5.32
C LEU A 127 11.05 -14.81 -6.80
N VAL A 128 11.24 -13.86 -7.72
CA VAL A 128 11.25 -14.15 -9.17
C VAL A 128 12.37 -15.14 -9.54
N ASN A 129 13.54 -15.03 -8.91
CA ASN A 129 14.66 -15.92 -9.21
C ASN A 129 14.54 -17.33 -8.60
N GLN A 130 13.67 -17.52 -7.62
CA GLN A 130 13.38 -18.83 -7.03
C GLN A 130 12.47 -19.70 -7.92
N ASP A 131 11.66 -19.07 -8.77
CA ASP A 131 10.70 -19.73 -9.67
C ASP A 131 11.31 -19.98 -11.08
N SER A 132 12.58 -19.69 -11.29
CA SER A 132 13.31 -19.85 -12.57
C SER A 132 14.27 -21.03 -12.51
#